data_7b47902a567bea4204590718880ca0d7
#
_entry.id   7b47902a567bea4204590718880ca0d7
#
_cell.length_a   1.000
_cell.length_b   1.000
_cell.length_c   1.000
_cell.angle_alpha   90.00
_cell.angle_beta   90.00
_cell.angle_gamma   90.00
#
_symmetry.space_group_name_H-M   'P 1'
#
loop_
_entity.id
_entity.type
_entity.pdbx_description
1 polymer ?
#
loop_
_entity_poly.entity_id
_entity_poly.type
_entity_poly.pdbx_seq_one_letter_code
_entity_poly.pdbx_strand_id
1 'polypeptide(L)'
;VEKLSPAERELVAIGASVASNCIPCVTYHMAKAKKLGLSDAQIMEAVELADKVRQVPARAVLEAVQRDGPADEAASGCGCAKTGAE
;
A
#
# COMPACT_ATOMS: atom_id res chain seq x y z
N VAL A 1 -24.37 14.71 12.13
CA VAL A 1 -23.40 14.20 11.20
C VAL A 1 -22.95 12.82 11.62
N GLU A 2 -23.03 11.91 10.68
CA GLU A 2 -22.65 10.55 10.95
C GLU A 2 -21.15 10.39 11.00
N LYS A 3 -20.70 9.69 11.99
CA LYS A 3 -19.29 9.31 12.07
C LYS A 3 -19.20 7.84 11.75
N LEU A 4 -17.99 7.40 11.42
CA LEU A 4 -17.75 6.00 11.15
C LEU A 4 -18.00 5.18 12.41
N SER A 5 -18.57 4.01 12.23
CA SER A 5 -18.71 3.07 13.33
C SER A 5 -17.33 2.53 13.73
N PRO A 6 -17.22 1.94 14.93
CA PRO A 6 -15.94 1.32 15.31
C PRO A 6 -15.44 0.30 14.29
N ALA A 7 -16.34 -0.52 13.73
CA ALA A 7 -15.94 -1.51 12.73
C ALA A 7 -15.45 -0.85 11.44
N GLU A 8 -16.15 0.19 11.00
CA GLU A 8 -15.73 0.91 9.80
C GLU A 8 -14.36 1.56 9.99
N ARG A 9 -14.12 2.10 11.18
CA ARG A 9 -12.83 2.70 11.48
C ARG A 9 -11.70 1.67 11.38
N GLU A 10 -11.97 0.45 11.83
CA GLU A 10 -10.93 -0.59 11.74
C GLU A 10 -10.67 -1.00 10.31
N LEU A 11 -11.71 -1.02 9.46
CA LEU A 11 -11.48 -1.32 8.05
C LEU A 11 -10.60 -0.27 7.39
N VAL A 12 -10.83 1.00 7.72
CA VAL A 12 -9.98 2.08 7.22
C VAL A 12 -8.56 1.92 7.72
N ALA A 13 -8.39 1.60 9.00
CA ALA A 13 -7.07 1.44 9.59
C ALA A 13 -6.32 0.26 8.99
N ILE A 14 -7.02 -0.84 8.72
CA ILE A 14 -6.42 -2.00 8.08
C ILE A 14 -5.93 -1.61 6.68
N GLY A 15 -6.76 -0.93 5.92
CA GLY A 15 -6.38 -0.50 4.58
C GLY A 15 -5.16 0.41 4.60
N ALA A 16 -5.15 1.38 5.50
CA ALA A 16 -4.02 2.29 5.64
C ALA A 16 -2.76 1.55 6.04
N SER A 17 -2.89 0.56 6.92
CA SER A 17 -1.75 -0.23 7.39
C SER A 17 -1.10 -1.01 6.25
N VAL A 18 -1.93 -1.65 5.43
CA VAL A 18 -1.44 -2.40 4.28
C VAL A 18 -0.76 -1.46 3.29
N ALA A 19 -1.42 -0.36 2.97
CA ALA A 19 -0.91 0.58 1.99
C ALA A 19 0.41 1.22 2.42
N SER A 20 0.61 1.37 3.74
CA SER A 20 1.83 1.97 4.27
C SER A 20 2.88 0.93 4.65
N ASN A 21 2.61 -0.34 4.38
CA ASN A 21 3.55 -1.44 4.66
C ASN A 21 3.91 -1.53 6.15
N CYS A 22 2.93 -1.33 7.01
CA CYS A 22 3.17 -1.33 8.46
C CYS A 22 2.72 -2.66 9.06
N ILE A 23 3.66 -3.54 9.32
CA ILE A 23 3.34 -4.87 9.86
C ILE A 23 2.69 -4.80 11.25
N PRO A 24 3.27 -4.09 12.22
CA PRO A 24 2.61 -4.04 13.54
C PRO A 24 1.25 -3.34 13.48
N CYS A 25 1.08 -2.40 12.56
CA CYS A 25 -0.20 -1.72 12.44
C CYS A 25 -1.28 -2.68 11.96
N VAL A 26 -0.99 -3.44 10.89
CA VAL A 26 -2.01 -4.33 10.34
C VAL A 26 -2.33 -5.45 11.33
N THR A 27 -1.33 -5.96 12.03
CA THR A 27 -1.55 -7.02 13.02
C THR A 27 -2.47 -6.53 14.13
N TYR A 28 -2.21 -5.33 14.63
CA TYR A 28 -3.02 -4.76 15.70
C TYR A 28 -4.46 -4.54 15.25
N HIS A 29 -4.64 -3.93 14.10
CA HIS A 29 -5.97 -3.56 13.64
C HIS A 29 -6.78 -4.76 13.18
N MET A 30 -6.13 -5.80 12.64
CA MET A 30 -6.85 -7.02 12.30
C MET A 30 -7.40 -7.69 13.55
N ALA A 31 -6.60 -7.75 14.61
CA ALA A 31 -7.07 -8.33 15.87
C ALA A 31 -8.23 -7.54 16.44
N LYS A 32 -8.13 -6.22 16.39
CA LYS A 32 -9.19 -5.36 16.92
C LYS A 32 -10.45 -5.49 16.10
N ALA A 33 -10.32 -5.61 14.78
CA ALA A 33 -11.47 -5.79 13.90
C ALA A 33 -12.22 -7.07 14.23
N LYS A 34 -11.52 -8.14 14.51
CA LYS A 34 -12.16 -9.39 14.86
C LYS A 34 -12.92 -9.25 16.17
N LYS A 35 -12.36 -8.54 17.14
CA LYS A 35 -13.06 -8.29 18.40
C LYS A 35 -14.35 -7.52 18.21
N LEU A 36 -14.39 -6.68 17.17
CA LEU A 36 -15.58 -5.88 16.87
C LEU A 36 -16.58 -6.63 16.01
N GLY A 37 -16.30 -7.89 15.71
CA GLY A 37 -17.27 -8.74 15.00
C GLY A 37 -17.12 -8.78 13.51
N LEU A 38 -16.08 -8.17 12.96
CA LEU A 38 -15.84 -8.26 11.52
C LEU A 38 -15.39 -9.68 11.18
N SER A 39 -15.92 -10.18 10.07
CA SER A 39 -15.56 -11.52 9.62
C SER A 39 -14.20 -11.53 8.95
N ASP A 40 -13.62 -12.72 8.88
CA ASP A 40 -12.37 -12.87 8.16
C ASP A 40 -12.50 -12.41 6.71
N ALA A 41 -13.64 -12.71 6.09
CA ALA A 41 -13.87 -12.29 4.71
C ALA A 41 -13.87 -10.77 4.56
N GLN A 42 -14.51 -10.07 5.49
CA GLN A 42 -14.52 -8.61 5.45
C GLN A 42 -13.13 -8.04 5.65
N ILE A 43 -12.38 -8.59 6.58
CA ILE A 43 -11.02 -8.14 6.86
C ILE A 43 -10.14 -8.38 5.63
N MET A 44 -10.24 -9.56 5.02
CA MET A 44 -9.43 -9.88 3.86
C MET A 44 -9.80 -9.03 2.65
N GLU A 45 -11.06 -8.67 2.52
CA GLU A 45 -11.47 -7.78 1.43
C GLU A 45 -10.80 -6.42 1.59
N ALA A 46 -10.75 -5.91 2.82
CA ALA A 46 -10.08 -4.64 3.07
C ALA A 46 -8.60 -4.72 2.73
N VAL A 47 -7.95 -5.82 3.09
CA VAL A 47 -6.54 -6.04 2.79
C VAL A 47 -6.31 -6.08 1.28
N GLU A 48 -7.11 -6.85 0.57
CA GLU A 48 -6.95 -7.01 -0.87
C GLU A 48 -7.21 -5.71 -1.62
N LEU A 49 -8.21 -4.97 -1.18
CA LEU A 49 -8.51 -3.69 -1.79
C LEU A 49 -7.38 -2.69 -1.59
N ALA A 50 -6.84 -2.65 -0.38
CA ALA A 50 -5.73 -1.77 -0.08
C ALA A 50 -4.49 -2.15 -0.89
N ASP A 51 -4.27 -3.45 -1.09
CA ASP A 51 -3.15 -3.91 -1.89
C ASP A 51 -3.30 -3.48 -3.35
N LYS A 52 -4.50 -3.56 -3.89
CA LYS A 52 -4.73 -3.09 -5.26
C LYS A 52 -4.43 -1.60 -5.39
N VAL A 53 -4.86 -0.81 -4.43
CA VAL A 53 -4.59 0.62 -4.44
C VAL A 53 -3.09 0.88 -4.36
N ARG A 54 -2.41 0.14 -3.48
CA ARG A 54 -0.97 0.28 -3.29
C ARG A 54 -0.19 -0.06 -4.57
N GLN A 55 -0.69 -1.00 -5.37
CA GLN A 55 0.00 -1.44 -6.57
C GLN A 55 -0.05 -0.41 -7.69
N VAL A 56 -0.97 0.53 -7.65
CA VAL A 56 -1.09 1.51 -8.72
C VAL A 56 0.19 2.32 -8.91
N PRO A 57 0.73 2.97 -7.88
CA PRO A 57 1.98 3.71 -8.07
C PRO A 57 3.16 2.79 -8.34
N ALA A 58 3.17 1.59 -7.77
CA ALA A 58 4.25 0.65 -8.04
C ALA A 58 4.27 0.23 -9.50
N ARG A 59 3.09 -0.03 -10.06
CA ARG A 59 3.00 -0.39 -11.48
C ARG A 59 3.39 0.78 -12.36
N ALA A 60 3.01 1.98 -11.98
CA ALA A 60 3.34 3.17 -12.76
C ALA A 60 4.86 3.36 -12.83
N VAL A 61 5.58 3.05 -11.78
CA VAL A 61 7.03 3.11 -11.79
C VAL A 61 7.61 2.13 -12.79
N LEU A 62 7.11 0.89 -12.78
CA LEU A 62 7.58 -0.12 -13.72
C LEU A 62 7.28 0.27 -15.16
N GLU A 63 6.09 0.82 -15.39
CA GLU A 63 5.71 1.27 -16.74
C GLU A 63 6.60 2.40 -17.19
N ALA A 64 6.95 3.31 -16.31
CA ALA A 64 7.83 4.41 -16.65
C ALA A 64 9.22 3.91 -17.05
N VAL A 65 9.72 2.92 -16.30
CA VAL A 65 11.02 2.33 -16.63
C VAL A 65 10.97 1.64 -17.99
N GLN A 66 9.89 0.92 -18.28
CA GLN A 66 9.75 0.22 -19.54
C GLN A 66 9.61 1.18 -20.72
N ARG A 67 8.86 2.27 -20.50
CA ARG A 67 8.66 3.26 -21.57
C ARG A 67 9.94 4.03 -21.89
N ASP A 68 10.62 4.48 -20.83
CA ASP A 68 11.78 5.35 -21.02
C ASP A 68 13.08 4.57 -21.14
N GLY A 69 13.09 3.34 -20.61
CA GLY A 69 14.30 2.53 -20.60
C GLY A 69 15.37 3.08 -19.68
N PRO A 70 16.51 2.41 -19.62
CA PRO A 70 17.63 2.92 -18.84
C PRO A 70 18.16 4.19 -19.49
N ALA A 71 18.45 5.20 -18.68
CA ALA A 71 19.05 6.43 -19.16
C ALA A 71 20.49 6.14 -19.53
N ASP A 72 20.96 6.74 -20.64
CA ASP A 72 22.39 6.65 -20.93
C ASP A 72 23.11 7.60 -20.01
N GLU A 73 24.44 7.50 -20.02
CA GLU A 73 25.25 8.26 -19.08
C GLU A 73 25.04 9.75 -19.16
N ALA A 74 24.92 10.24 -20.39
CA ALA A 74 24.80 11.67 -20.57
C ALA A 74 23.49 12.21 -20.00
N ALA A 75 22.45 11.40 -20.00
CA ALA A 75 21.17 11.84 -19.50
C ALA A 75 21.04 11.63 -18.01
N SER A 76 21.95 10.94 -17.40
CA SER A 76 21.87 10.57 -15.99
C SER A 76 22.27 11.74 -15.13
N GLY A 77 21.32 12.56 -14.76
CA GLY A 77 21.61 13.70 -13.89
C GLY A 77 21.25 13.48 -12.44
N CYS A 78 20.56 12.40 -12.14
CA CYS A 78 20.09 12.14 -10.81
C CYS A 78 21.06 11.24 -10.07
N GLY A 79 21.41 11.61 -8.84
CA GLY A 79 22.31 10.79 -8.04
C GLY A 79 21.75 9.41 -7.75
N CYS A 80 20.43 9.29 -7.68
CA CYS A 80 19.81 7.98 -7.47
C CYS A 80 20.07 7.05 -8.63
N ALA A 81 20.08 7.57 -9.83
CA ALA A 81 20.34 6.76 -11.01
C ALA A 81 21.71 6.14 -10.95
N LYS A 82 22.67 6.88 -10.47
CA LYS A 82 24.03 6.37 -10.38
C LYS A 82 24.15 5.25 -9.38
N THR A 83 23.54 5.43 -8.23
CA THR A 83 23.62 4.38 -7.22
C THR A 83 22.86 3.16 -7.66
N GLY A 84 21.76 3.35 -8.36
CA GLY A 84 20.98 2.22 -8.82
C GLY A 84 21.68 1.41 -9.87
N ALA A 85 22.67 1.95 -10.51
CA ALA A 85 23.36 1.27 -11.58
C ALA A 85 24.27 0.15 -11.09
N GLU A 86 24.47 0.07 -9.80
CA GLU A 86 25.40 -0.93 -9.25
C GLU A 86 25.00 -2.36 -9.48
#